data_eef0847f265a5977dc21c1bd53f163d4
#
_entry.id   eef0847f265a5977dc21c1bd53f163d4
#
_cell.length_a   1.000
_cell.length_b   1.000
_cell.length_c   1.000
_cell.angle_alpha   90.00
_cell.angle_beta   90.00
_cell.angle_gamma   90.00
#
_symmetry.space_group_name_H-M   'P 1'
#
loop_
_entity.id
_entity.type
_entity.pdbx_description
1 polymer ?
#
loop_
_entity_poly.entity_id
_entity_poly.type
_entity_poly.pdbx_seq_one_letter_code
_entity_poly.pdbx_strand_id
1 'polypeptide(L)'
;MKNHWLNKKDTSIMAKKKDNVFETLAKATNAEILGNTTPVKYFIDTGNLAFNWACSGKFMGGGIPGGRITEFYGAEGSGKTYWGCNIVRGCQAIGGIPVYLDCENSLNNEWIVKTSHIDLDKVLVFDPSTGVDTLEGCFDKIYSTIRNLREQDPDVPLVFIYDSLSASPSNDELAETQKDWNPDKKDQPGVRARICSKEFRKLNTLMEKTNSTLCVLNQTRLKIGVMYGNPVISAGGGESLKFYASLRVCTSVQKKIENKKLGTAQGINLKVRNVKNRCTAPFLEAEGVQLFWKDGVNPLSGLLTALIQSGRIEKSGQGSYSVKEPWAGGQDIKFRASKARNDIDPETLYKCPALVDAKDEQELRDYISIFGSAITQSENEENEEIEAKDGMGDDYE
;
A
#
# COMPACT_ATOMS: atom_id res chain seq x y z
N MET A 1 -58.79 -3.32 24.66
CA MET A 1 -57.91 -3.88 23.64
C MET A 1 -56.67 -4.40 24.34
N LYS A 2 -56.48 -5.69 24.42
CA LYS A 2 -55.39 -6.33 25.17
C LYS A 2 -54.16 -6.44 24.28
N ASN A 3 -53.08 -5.74 24.63
CA ASN A 3 -51.78 -5.91 23.99
C ASN A 3 -51.19 -7.26 24.35
N HIS A 4 -51.01 -8.10 23.36
CA HIS A 4 -50.37 -9.42 23.49
C HIS A 4 -48.87 -9.23 23.65
N TRP A 5 -48.37 -9.42 24.88
CA TRP A 5 -46.94 -9.48 25.15
C TRP A 5 -46.42 -10.82 24.63
N LEU A 6 -45.69 -10.82 23.51
CA LEU A 6 -44.93 -11.98 23.07
C LEU A 6 -43.90 -12.33 24.16
N ASN A 7 -44.03 -13.54 24.64
CA ASN A 7 -43.24 -14.10 25.75
C ASN A 7 -41.72 -14.12 25.35
N LYS A 8 -40.84 -13.53 26.15
CA LYS A 8 -39.38 -13.51 25.90
C LYS A 8 -38.80 -14.92 25.66
N LYS A 9 -39.44 -15.99 26.18
CA LYS A 9 -39.07 -17.38 25.91
C LYS A 9 -39.35 -17.82 24.47
N ASP A 10 -40.47 -17.37 23.89
CA ASP A 10 -40.84 -17.74 22.51
C ASP A 10 -39.94 -17.05 21.48
N THR A 11 -39.51 -15.81 21.75
CA THR A 11 -38.54 -15.09 20.89
C THR A 11 -37.16 -15.75 20.93
N SER A 12 -36.69 -16.26 22.08
CA SER A 12 -35.39 -16.94 22.19
C SER A 12 -35.38 -18.32 21.52
N ILE A 13 -36.50 -19.06 21.58
CA ILE A 13 -36.67 -20.37 20.91
C ILE A 13 -36.77 -20.17 19.39
N MET A 14 -37.50 -19.15 18.93
CA MET A 14 -37.57 -18.81 17.50
C MET A 14 -36.22 -18.33 16.94
N ALA A 15 -35.45 -17.56 17.71
CA ALA A 15 -34.12 -17.17 17.32
C ALA A 15 -33.17 -18.38 17.16
N LYS A 16 -33.07 -19.25 18.16
CA LYS A 16 -32.26 -20.50 18.11
C LYS A 16 -32.67 -21.42 16.98
N LYS A 17 -33.98 -21.49 16.65
CA LYS A 17 -34.49 -22.33 15.54
C LYS A 17 -34.15 -21.75 14.18
N LYS A 18 -34.07 -20.40 14.05
CA LYS A 18 -33.61 -19.69 12.85
C LYS A 18 -32.11 -19.87 12.64
N ASP A 19 -31.30 -19.75 13.68
CA ASP A 19 -29.84 -19.96 13.60
C ASP A 19 -29.50 -21.36 13.06
N ASN A 20 -30.22 -22.40 13.52
CA ASN A 20 -30.03 -23.76 13.01
C ASN A 20 -30.43 -23.95 11.53
N VAL A 21 -31.41 -23.17 11.03
CA VAL A 21 -31.80 -23.20 9.61
C VAL A 21 -30.73 -22.56 8.73
N PHE A 22 -30.14 -21.41 9.13
CA PHE A 22 -29.05 -20.78 8.39
C PHE A 22 -27.82 -21.68 8.29
N GLU A 23 -27.38 -22.29 9.40
CA GLU A 23 -26.27 -23.23 9.39
C GLU A 23 -26.56 -24.49 8.52
N THR A 24 -27.77 -25.01 8.58
CA THR A 24 -28.18 -26.16 7.77
C THR A 24 -28.17 -25.82 6.28
N LEU A 25 -28.71 -24.67 5.90
CA LEU A 25 -28.69 -24.19 4.50
C LEU A 25 -27.27 -23.91 4.02
N ALA A 26 -26.44 -23.28 4.85
CA ALA A 26 -25.05 -22.98 4.52
C ALA A 26 -24.29 -24.27 4.21
N LYS A 27 -24.44 -25.32 5.05
CA LYS A 27 -23.85 -26.65 4.82
C LYS A 27 -24.38 -27.34 3.56
N ALA A 28 -25.69 -27.27 3.34
CA ALA A 28 -26.33 -27.95 2.20
C ALA A 28 -25.98 -27.30 0.84
N THR A 29 -25.68 -26.00 0.83
CA THR A 29 -25.39 -25.22 -0.38
C THR A 29 -23.93 -24.87 -0.55
N ASN A 30 -23.04 -25.24 0.37
CA ASN A 30 -21.66 -24.77 0.48
C ASN A 30 -21.58 -23.23 0.53
N ALA A 31 -22.58 -22.58 1.11
CA ALA A 31 -22.57 -21.14 1.32
C ALA A 31 -21.91 -20.81 2.67
N GLU A 32 -21.22 -19.71 2.72
CA GLU A 32 -20.69 -19.14 3.98
C GLU A 32 -21.70 -18.16 4.59
N ILE A 33 -21.82 -18.18 5.90
CA ILE A 33 -22.59 -17.16 6.63
C ILE A 33 -21.73 -15.90 6.71
N LEU A 34 -22.24 -14.77 6.26
CA LEU A 34 -21.47 -13.51 6.14
C LEU A 34 -20.76 -13.12 7.45
N GLY A 35 -21.37 -13.36 8.61
CA GLY A 35 -20.77 -13.09 9.91
C GLY A 35 -19.52 -13.94 10.23
N ASN A 36 -19.34 -15.07 9.52
CA ASN A 36 -18.21 -15.98 9.69
C ASN A 36 -17.13 -15.77 8.62
N THR A 37 -17.37 -14.89 7.63
CA THR A 37 -16.39 -14.61 6.58
C THR A 37 -15.33 -13.63 7.07
N THR A 38 -14.07 -13.89 6.73
CA THR A 38 -12.99 -12.92 6.95
C THR A 38 -12.76 -12.17 5.64
N PRO A 39 -13.12 -10.88 5.55
CA PRO A 39 -13.07 -10.14 4.28
C PRO A 39 -11.66 -10.02 3.68
N VAL A 40 -10.65 -9.90 4.55
CA VAL A 40 -9.22 -9.86 4.20
C VAL A 40 -8.46 -10.67 5.25
N LYS A 41 -7.74 -11.71 4.82
CA LYS A 41 -7.03 -12.61 5.73
C LYS A 41 -5.80 -11.95 6.37
N TYR A 42 -5.08 -11.11 5.62
CA TYR A 42 -3.86 -10.41 6.05
C TYR A 42 -3.69 -9.12 5.26
N PHE A 43 -2.89 -8.23 5.80
CA PHE A 43 -2.44 -7.03 5.11
C PHE A 43 -0.92 -7.08 4.95
N ILE A 44 -0.43 -6.46 3.88
CA ILE A 44 1.00 -6.34 3.58
C ILE A 44 1.38 -4.90 3.91
N ASP A 45 2.31 -4.75 4.83
CA ASP A 45 2.78 -3.43 5.27
C ASP A 45 3.48 -2.67 4.13
N THR A 46 3.26 -1.37 4.04
CA THR A 46 3.87 -0.49 3.04
C THR A 46 5.17 0.14 3.53
N GLY A 47 5.56 -0.07 4.79
CA GLY A 47 6.69 0.58 5.42
C GLY A 47 6.40 1.98 5.96
N ASN A 48 5.14 2.45 5.88
CA ASN A 48 4.73 3.74 6.43
C ASN A 48 3.33 3.66 7.03
N LEU A 49 3.19 4.04 8.31
CA LEU A 49 1.94 3.91 9.05
C LEU A 49 0.78 4.73 8.46
N ALA A 50 1.05 5.94 8.01
CA ALA A 50 0.02 6.79 7.40
C ALA A 50 -0.46 6.21 6.07
N PHE A 51 0.44 5.61 5.28
CA PHE A 51 0.08 4.92 4.05
C PHE A 51 -0.71 3.64 4.33
N ASN A 52 -0.31 2.85 5.33
CA ASN A 52 -1.07 1.67 5.76
C ASN A 52 -2.51 2.06 6.11
N TRP A 53 -2.69 3.12 6.90
CA TRP A 53 -4.01 3.63 7.24
C TRP A 53 -4.80 4.08 6.02
N ALA A 54 -4.19 4.79 5.08
CA ALA A 54 -4.85 5.22 3.85
C ALA A 54 -5.35 4.03 3.02
N CYS A 55 -4.68 2.87 3.07
CA CYS A 55 -5.05 1.66 2.33
C CYS A 55 -6.10 0.82 3.05
N SER A 56 -6.01 0.68 4.38
CA SER A 56 -6.76 -0.32 5.14
C SER A 56 -7.61 0.23 6.28
N GLY A 57 -7.46 1.52 6.63
CA GLY A 57 -8.06 2.12 7.83
C GLY A 57 -7.35 1.72 9.13
N LYS A 58 -6.21 1.01 9.05
CA LYS A 58 -5.38 0.59 10.18
C LYS A 58 -3.96 1.12 9.98
N PHE A 59 -3.31 1.54 11.06
CA PHE A 59 -1.90 1.95 11.04
C PHE A 59 -1.00 0.72 11.10
N MET A 60 -0.75 0.16 12.29
CA MET A 60 -0.06 -1.11 12.43
C MET A 60 -0.98 -2.28 12.06
N GLY A 61 -0.42 -3.31 11.46
CA GLY A 61 -1.18 -4.44 10.93
C GLY A 61 -2.12 -4.07 9.77
N GLY A 62 -1.95 -2.87 9.21
CA GLY A 62 -2.63 -2.38 8.02
C GLY A 62 -1.80 -2.52 6.75
N GLY A 63 -2.21 -1.84 5.67
CA GLY A 63 -1.51 -1.82 4.39
C GLY A 63 -2.32 -2.42 3.24
N ILE A 64 -1.64 -3.12 2.34
CA ILE A 64 -2.23 -3.69 1.12
C ILE A 64 -3.04 -4.94 1.44
N PRO A 65 -4.30 -5.03 1.00
CA PRO A 65 -5.13 -6.20 1.28
C PRO A 65 -4.64 -7.44 0.56
N GLY A 66 -4.37 -8.50 1.31
CA GLY A 66 -4.02 -9.82 0.80
C GLY A 66 -5.16 -10.50 0.03
N GLY A 67 -4.82 -11.38 -0.91
CA GLY A 67 -5.79 -12.09 -1.73
C GLY A 67 -6.53 -11.23 -2.74
N ARG A 68 -6.01 -10.03 -3.07
CA ARG A 68 -6.69 -9.04 -3.92
C ARG A 68 -5.75 -8.47 -4.98
N ILE A 69 -6.37 -7.80 -5.97
CA ILE A 69 -5.64 -6.97 -6.94
C ILE A 69 -5.62 -5.53 -6.43
N THR A 70 -4.43 -4.95 -6.36
CA THR A 70 -4.20 -3.55 -6.01
C THR A 70 -3.53 -2.84 -7.18
N GLU A 71 -3.98 -1.64 -7.53
CA GLU A 71 -3.33 -0.77 -8.51
C GLU A 71 -2.68 0.42 -7.81
N PHE A 72 -1.38 0.61 -8.06
CA PHE A 72 -0.66 1.84 -7.74
C PHE A 72 -0.40 2.61 -9.02
N TYR A 73 -0.79 3.87 -9.05
CA TYR A 73 -0.50 4.71 -10.20
C TYR A 73 -0.10 6.13 -9.79
N GLY A 74 0.75 6.72 -10.60
CA GLY A 74 1.27 8.05 -10.37
C GLY A 74 2.13 8.53 -11.53
N ALA A 75 2.49 9.81 -11.51
CA ALA A 75 3.42 10.38 -12.48
C ALA A 75 4.81 9.72 -12.38
N GLU A 76 5.65 9.96 -13.37
CA GLU A 76 7.07 9.60 -13.28
C GLU A 76 7.71 10.26 -12.05
N GLY A 77 8.63 9.54 -11.39
CA GLY A 77 9.30 10.03 -10.17
C GLY A 77 8.41 10.06 -8.92
N SER A 78 7.17 9.51 -8.95
CA SER A 78 6.31 9.42 -7.76
C SER A 78 6.59 8.22 -6.85
N GLY A 79 7.74 7.54 -7.03
CA GLY A 79 8.22 6.46 -6.17
C GLY A 79 7.53 5.11 -6.36
N LYS A 80 6.86 4.84 -7.49
CA LYS A 80 6.11 3.59 -7.70
C LYS A 80 6.96 2.33 -7.51
N THR A 81 8.07 2.23 -8.22
CA THR A 81 9.02 1.09 -8.09
C THR A 81 9.51 0.94 -6.66
N TYR A 82 9.81 2.05 -5.97
CA TYR A 82 10.18 2.05 -4.56
C TYR A 82 9.06 1.45 -3.67
N TRP A 83 7.81 1.85 -3.89
CA TRP A 83 6.68 1.24 -3.17
C TRP A 83 6.50 -0.24 -3.50
N GLY A 84 6.79 -0.64 -4.74
CA GLY A 84 6.87 -2.06 -5.11
C GLY A 84 7.88 -2.83 -4.24
N CYS A 85 9.08 -2.28 -4.06
CA CYS A 85 10.10 -2.85 -3.19
C CYS A 85 9.69 -2.87 -1.71
N ASN A 86 9.06 -1.82 -1.20
CA ASN A 86 8.54 -1.83 0.17
C ASN A 86 7.44 -2.87 0.40
N ILE A 87 6.59 -3.11 -0.59
CA ILE A 87 5.59 -4.19 -0.54
C ILE A 87 6.28 -5.57 -0.53
N VAL A 88 7.38 -5.74 -1.28
CA VAL A 88 8.25 -6.93 -1.18
C VAL A 88 8.70 -7.13 0.26
N ARG A 89 9.24 -6.10 0.91
CA ARG A 89 9.65 -6.13 2.31
C ARG A 89 8.51 -6.48 3.25
N GLY A 90 7.36 -5.83 3.09
CA GLY A 90 6.16 -6.15 3.87
C GLY A 90 5.69 -7.59 3.68
N CYS A 91 5.84 -8.16 2.47
CA CYS A 91 5.59 -9.58 2.20
C CYS A 91 6.57 -10.48 2.96
N GLN A 92 7.85 -10.16 2.93
CA GLN A 92 8.89 -10.91 3.67
C GLN A 92 8.65 -10.85 5.18
N ALA A 93 8.23 -9.71 5.70
CA ALA A 93 7.95 -9.54 7.14
C ALA A 93 6.81 -10.45 7.66
N ILE A 94 5.87 -10.82 6.80
CA ILE A 94 4.79 -11.79 7.14
C ILE A 94 5.12 -13.23 6.72
N GLY A 95 6.38 -13.52 6.34
CA GLY A 95 6.81 -14.86 5.90
C GLY A 95 6.29 -15.25 4.51
N GLY A 96 5.87 -14.30 3.70
CA GLY A 96 5.36 -14.54 2.35
C GLY A 96 6.47 -14.64 1.29
N ILE A 97 6.09 -15.06 0.10
CA ILE A 97 6.98 -15.17 -1.07
C ILE A 97 6.68 -14.02 -2.03
N PRO A 98 7.60 -13.04 -2.16
CA PRO A 98 7.47 -11.97 -3.14
C PRO A 98 8.01 -12.39 -4.50
N VAL A 99 7.29 -11.98 -5.54
CA VAL A 99 7.63 -12.19 -6.95
C VAL A 99 7.58 -10.84 -7.67
N TYR A 100 8.68 -10.43 -8.28
CA TYR A 100 8.77 -9.17 -9.00
C TYR A 100 8.84 -9.42 -10.51
N LEU A 101 7.91 -8.84 -11.26
CA LEU A 101 7.87 -8.84 -12.72
C LEU A 101 8.42 -7.49 -13.18
N ASP A 102 9.71 -7.44 -13.49
CA ASP A 102 10.43 -6.22 -13.88
C ASP A 102 10.42 -6.05 -15.41
N CYS A 103 9.31 -5.54 -15.93
CA CYS A 103 9.14 -5.33 -17.37
C CYS A 103 9.86 -4.09 -17.91
N GLU A 104 10.32 -3.21 -17.03
CA GLU A 104 11.05 -1.97 -17.39
C GLU A 104 12.57 -2.12 -17.25
N ASN A 105 13.08 -3.26 -16.75
CA ASN A 105 14.49 -3.44 -16.37
C ASN A 105 14.99 -2.34 -15.42
N SER A 106 14.14 -1.95 -14.49
CA SER A 106 14.36 -0.78 -13.62
C SER A 106 14.95 -1.13 -12.25
N LEU A 107 15.05 -2.42 -11.91
CA LEU A 107 15.57 -2.86 -10.63
C LEU A 107 17.10 -2.68 -10.57
N ASN A 108 17.55 -1.90 -9.60
CA ASN A 108 18.94 -1.74 -9.23
C ASN A 108 19.14 -2.35 -7.84
N ASN A 109 19.85 -3.47 -7.76
CA ASN A 109 20.03 -4.22 -6.52
C ASN A 109 20.71 -3.38 -5.42
N GLU A 110 21.71 -2.58 -5.76
CA GLU A 110 22.39 -1.72 -4.79
C GLU A 110 21.45 -0.65 -4.23
N TRP A 111 20.67 -0.02 -5.10
CA TRP A 111 19.67 0.97 -4.69
C TRP A 111 18.56 0.33 -3.84
N ILE A 112 18.06 -0.84 -4.25
CA ILE A 112 17.03 -1.59 -3.52
C ILE A 112 17.51 -1.94 -2.10
N VAL A 113 18.72 -2.46 -1.96
CA VAL A 113 19.29 -2.79 -0.65
C VAL A 113 19.41 -1.56 0.25
N LYS A 114 19.88 -0.45 -0.31
CA LYS A 114 20.05 0.79 0.46
C LYS A 114 18.74 1.40 0.93
N THR A 115 17.69 1.28 0.12
CA THR A 115 16.47 2.06 0.35
C THR A 115 15.31 1.26 0.90
N SER A 116 15.17 -0.01 0.55
CA SER A 116 14.02 -0.82 0.97
C SER A 116 14.38 -1.94 1.95
N HIS A 117 15.66 -2.21 2.15
CA HIS A 117 16.16 -3.23 3.10
C HIS A 117 15.52 -4.61 2.91
N ILE A 118 15.25 -5.00 1.65
CA ILE A 118 14.71 -6.32 1.32
C ILE A 118 15.82 -7.39 1.38
N ASP A 119 15.43 -8.60 1.72
CA ASP A 119 16.28 -9.78 1.61
C ASP A 119 16.29 -10.26 0.15
N LEU A 120 17.38 -9.98 -0.58
CA LEU A 120 17.51 -10.28 -2.01
C LEU A 120 17.46 -11.77 -2.32
N ASP A 121 17.90 -12.62 -1.39
CA ASP A 121 17.91 -14.08 -1.57
C ASP A 121 16.50 -14.67 -1.47
N LYS A 122 15.51 -13.86 -1.05
CA LYS A 122 14.10 -14.25 -0.87
C LYS A 122 13.15 -13.46 -1.76
N VAL A 123 13.58 -13.07 -2.95
CA VAL A 123 12.74 -12.42 -3.96
C VAL A 123 12.91 -13.15 -5.28
N LEU A 124 11.83 -13.63 -5.86
CA LEU A 124 11.83 -14.14 -7.24
C LEU A 124 11.68 -12.97 -8.20
N VAL A 125 12.61 -12.81 -9.14
CA VAL A 125 12.55 -11.76 -10.14
C VAL A 125 12.43 -12.39 -11.52
N PHE A 126 11.45 -11.91 -12.30
CA PHE A 126 11.33 -12.16 -13.72
C PHE A 126 11.61 -10.85 -14.46
N ASP A 127 12.47 -10.91 -15.45
CA ASP A 127 12.81 -9.84 -16.38
C ASP A 127 12.46 -10.23 -17.83
N PRO A 128 12.61 -9.34 -18.82
CA PRO A 128 12.29 -9.67 -20.22
C PRO A 128 13.01 -10.90 -20.75
N SER A 129 14.22 -11.22 -20.27
CA SER A 129 14.97 -12.41 -20.68
C SER A 129 14.37 -13.71 -20.17
N THR A 130 13.56 -13.63 -19.11
CA THR A 130 12.91 -14.78 -18.47
C THR A 130 11.45 -14.94 -18.88
N GLY A 131 10.97 -14.15 -19.85
CA GLY A 131 9.65 -14.28 -20.50
C GLY A 131 8.56 -13.37 -19.92
N VAL A 132 8.93 -12.19 -19.41
CA VAL A 132 8.00 -11.09 -19.07
C VAL A 132 8.17 -9.89 -20.02
N ASP A 133 8.62 -10.16 -21.22
CA ASP A 133 8.76 -9.21 -22.31
C ASP A 133 7.41 -8.80 -22.94
N THR A 134 6.35 -9.60 -22.70
CA THR A 134 5.00 -9.34 -23.18
C THR A 134 3.96 -9.44 -22.05
N LEU A 135 2.80 -8.86 -22.32
CA LEU A 135 1.65 -8.89 -21.43
C LEU A 135 1.21 -10.33 -21.14
N GLU A 136 1.13 -11.16 -22.17
CA GLU A 136 0.78 -12.57 -22.06
C GLU A 136 1.81 -13.35 -21.28
N GLY A 137 3.11 -13.09 -21.51
CA GLY A 137 4.20 -13.70 -20.77
C GLY A 137 4.13 -13.38 -19.27
N CYS A 138 3.83 -12.13 -18.91
CA CYS A 138 3.64 -11.74 -17.52
C CYS A 138 2.49 -12.53 -16.86
N PHE A 139 1.34 -12.65 -17.52
CA PHE A 139 0.22 -13.42 -16.99
C PHE A 139 0.56 -14.91 -16.86
N ASP A 140 1.26 -15.48 -17.84
CA ASP A 140 1.69 -16.90 -17.80
C ASP A 140 2.65 -17.15 -16.64
N LYS A 141 3.57 -16.22 -16.33
CA LYS A 141 4.45 -16.31 -15.15
C LYS A 141 3.65 -16.26 -13.85
N ILE A 142 2.66 -15.38 -13.75
CA ILE A 142 1.78 -15.33 -12.57
C ILE A 142 1.06 -16.67 -12.39
N TYR A 143 0.42 -17.22 -13.43
CA TYR A 143 -0.30 -18.48 -13.33
C TYR A 143 0.60 -19.67 -13.02
N SER A 144 1.76 -19.77 -13.66
CA SER A 144 2.71 -20.88 -13.44
C SER A 144 3.29 -20.83 -12.03
N THR A 145 3.64 -19.65 -11.52
CA THR A 145 4.16 -19.49 -10.15
C THR A 145 3.10 -19.87 -9.12
N ILE A 146 1.86 -19.41 -9.29
CA ILE A 146 0.75 -19.79 -8.38
C ILE A 146 0.58 -21.31 -8.37
N ARG A 147 0.54 -21.96 -9.54
CA ARG A 147 0.36 -23.41 -9.64
C ARG A 147 1.47 -24.15 -8.91
N ASN A 148 2.71 -23.86 -9.25
CA ASN A 148 3.88 -24.55 -8.68
C ASN A 148 3.98 -24.37 -7.16
N LEU A 149 3.67 -23.17 -6.65
CA LEU A 149 3.71 -22.92 -5.21
C LEU A 149 2.57 -23.63 -4.47
N ARG A 150 1.36 -23.61 -5.02
CA ARG A 150 0.20 -24.20 -4.34
C ARG A 150 0.21 -25.73 -4.30
N GLU A 151 1.01 -26.38 -5.15
CA GLU A 151 1.34 -27.79 -5.06
C GLU A 151 2.28 -28.08 -3.87
N GLN A 152 3.09 -27.13 -3.43
CA GLN A 152 4.06 -27.27 -2.34
C GLN A 152 3.55 -26.72 -1.02
N ASP A 153 2.97 -25.53 -1.05
CA ASP A 153 2.41 -24.82 0.11
C ASP A 153 1.11 -24.10 -0.28
N PRO A 154 -0.05 -24.57 0.21
CA PRO A 154 -1.34 -23.95 -0.14
C PRO A 154 -1.59 -22.62 0.56
N ASP A 155 -0.92 -22.32 1.68
CA ASP A 155 -1.31 -21.26 2.60
C ASP A 155 -0.34 -20.06 2.65
N VAL A 156 0.93 -20.24 2.27
CA VAL A 156 1.93 -19.15 2.33
C VAL A 156 1.46 -17.94 1.51
N PRO A 157 1.53 -16.70 2.03
CA PRO A 157 1.22 -15.50 1.25
C PRO A 157 2.13 -15.39 0.02
N LEU A 158 1.53 -15.21 -1.15
CA LEU A 158 2.25 -15.01 -2.42
C LEU A 158 1.92 -13.62 -2.96
N VAL A 159 2.93 -12.79 -3.20
CA VAL A 159 2.74 -11.39 -3.59
C VAL A 159 3.49 -11.10 -4.88
N PHE A 160 2.75 -10.72 -5.91
CA PHE A 160 3.30 -10.28 -7.19
C PHE A 160 3.35 -8.76 -7.25
N ILE A 161 4.50 -8.24 -7.67
CA ILE A 161 4.67 -6.84 -8.09
C ILE A 161 4.83 -6.84 -9.61
N TYR A 162 3.96 -6.15 -10.32
CA TYR A 162 3.99 -6.01 -11.77
C TYR A 162 4.44 -4.59 -12.14
N ASP A 163 5.69 -4.40 -12.49
CA ASP A 163 6.32 -3.10 -12.80
C ASP A 163 6.84 -3.06 -14.25
N SER A 164 6.15 -2.42 -15.18
CA SER A 164 4.81 -1.86 -15.07
C SER A 164 3.90 -2.41 -16.19
N LEU A 165 2.61 -2.44 -15.91
CA LEU A 165 1.62 -2.86 -16.92
C LEU A 165 1.65 -1.98 -18.19
N SER A 166 2.00 -0.70 -18.04
CA SER A 166 2.11 0.24 -19.16
C SER A 166 3.28 -0.07 -20.09
N ALA A 167 4.33 -0.69 -19.60
CA ALA A 167 5.54 -1.01 -20.36
C ALA A 167 5.42 -2.30 -21.19
N SER A 168 4.51 -3.21 -20.81
CA SER A 168 4.41 -4.52 -21.46
C SER A 168 3.63 -4.43 -22.78
N PRO A 169 4.25 -4.71 -23.96
CA PRO A 169 3.54 -4.88 -25.23
C PRO A 169 2.74 -6.19 -25.23
N SER A 170 1.82 -6.35 -26.17
CA SER A 170 1.24 -7.66 -26.47
C SER A 170 2.19 -8.49 -27.34
N ASN A 171 1.97 -9.81 -27.42
CA ASN A 171 2.70 -10.66 -28.34
C ASN A 171 2.60 -10.19 -29.80
N ASP A 172 1.43 -9.70 -30.20
CA ASP A 172 1.20 -9.17 -31.56
C ASP A 172 2.05 -7.91 -31.80
N GLU A 173 2.07 -6.97 -30.83
CA GLU A 173 2.89 -5.75 -30.90
C GLU A 173 4.41 -6.09 -30.97
N LEU A 174 4.87 -7.07 -30.18
CA LEU A 174 6.28 -7.48 -30.18
C LEU A 174 6.66 -8.20 -31.47
N ALA A 175 5.80 -9.09 -32.01
CA ALA A 175 6.04 -9.81 -33.25
C ALA A 175 6.17 -8.88 -34.46
N GLU A 176 5.45 -7.77 -34.46
CA GLU A 176 5.52 -6.73 -35.52
C GLU A 176 6.90 -6.06 -35.57
N THR A 177 7.56 -5.88 -34.40
CA THR A 177 8.91 -5.28 -34.36
C THR A 177 10.02 -6.20 -34.83
N GLN A 178 9.82 -7.53 -34.81
CA GLN A 178 10.85 -8.53 -35.10
C GLN A 178 10.89 -9.01 -36.55
N LYS A 179 9.79 -8.98 -37.30
CA LYS A 179 9.70 -9.63 -38.61
C LYS A 179 9.47 -8.72 -39.81
N ASP A 180 8.66 -7.72 -39.72
CA ASP A 180 8.30 -6.83 -40.81
C ASP A 180 7.84 -5.48 -40.25
N TRP A 181 8.80 -4.63 -39.84
CA TRP A 181 8.44 -3.27 -39.47
C TRP A 181 7.85 -2.54 -40.68
N ASN A 182 6.54 -2.42 -40.71
CA ASN A 182 5.82 -1.65 -41.71
C ASN A 182 5.06 -0.51 -41.03
N PRO A 183 5.52 0.75 -41.19
CA PRO A 183 4.89 1.91 -40.57
C PRO A 183 3.43 2.14 -41.00
N ASP A 184 3.02 1.53 -42.10
CA ASP A 184 1.64 1.66 -42.63
C ASP A 184 0.67 0.59 -42.07
N LYS A 185 1.18 -0.41 -41.36
CA LYS A 185 0.36 -1.44 -40.72
C LYS A 185 -0.32 -0.85 -39.47
N LYS A 186 -1.62 -0.63 -39.58
CA LYS A 186 -2.40 -0.08 -38.46
C LYS A 186 -2.49 -1.11 -37.34
N ASP A 187 -1.97 -0.77 -36.15
CA ASP A 187 -2.20 -1.52 -34.91
C ASP A 187 -3.70 -1.79 -34.75
N GLN A 188 -4.04 -3.01 -34.35
CA GLN A 188 -5.44 -3.30 -34.02
C GLN A 188 -5.82 -2.62 -32.70
N PRO A 189 -6.67 -1.59 -32.73
CA PRO A 189 -6.99 -0.86 -31.49
C PRO A 189 -7.60 -1.79 -30.45
N GLY A 190 -7.10 -1.72 -29.22
CA GLY A 190 -7.69 -2.38 -28.07
C GLY A 190 -7.31 -3.84 -27.83
N VAL A 191 -6.30 -4.40 -28.51
CA VAL A 191 -5.79 -5.77 -28.26
C VAL A 191 -5.37 -5.90 -26.79
N ARG A 192 -4.50 -5.02 -26.31
CA ARG A 192 -4.08 -5.00 -24.90
C ARG A 192 -5.25 -4.88 -23.92
N ALA A 193 -6.22 -4.04 -24.22
CA ALA A 193 -7.40 -3.87 -23.37
C ALA A 193 -8.25 -5.15 -23.28
N ARG A 194 -8.36 -5.92 -24.39
CA ARG A 194 -9.05 -7.21 -24.42
C ARG A 194 -8.31 -8.27 -23.62
N ILE A 195 -6.99 -8.36 -23.75
CA ILE A 195 -6.15 -9.28 -22.97
C ILE A 195 -6.30 -8.95 -21.48
N CYS A 196 -6.08 -7.70 -21.06
CA CYS A 196 -6.24 -7.25 -19.70
C CYS A 196 -7.63 -7.57 -19.14
N SER A 197 -8.69 -7.32 -19.92
CA SER A 197 -10.07 -7.58 -19.48
C SER A 197 -10.32 -9.06 -19.21
N LYS A 198 -9.79 -9.94 -20.06
CA LYS A 198 -9.88 -11.39 -19.91
C LYS A 198 -9.08 -11.87 -18.69
N GLU A 199 -7.83 -11.45 -18.57
CA GLU A 199 -6.92 -11.97 -17.58
C GLU A 199 -7.19 -11.41 -16.17
N PHE A 200 -7.44 -10.12 -15.99
CA PHE A 200 -7.81 -9.58 -14.68
C PHE A 200 -9.12 -10.15 -14.15
N ARG A 201 -10.07 -10.51 -15.01
CA ARG A 201 -11.29 -11.20 -14.58
C ARG A 201 -11.00 -12.56 -13.97
N LYS A 202 -10.11 -13.35 -14.59
CA LYS A 202 -9.69 -14.66 -14.07
C LYS A 202 -8.88 -14.50 -12.78
N LEU A 203 -7.91 -13.57 -12.78
CA LEU A 203 -7.04 -13.31 -11.63
C LEU A 203 -7.82 -12.82 -10.42
N ASN A 204 -8.87 -12.03 -10.59
CA ASN A 204 -9.67 -11.55 -9.46
C ASN A 204 -10.23 -12.70 -8.60
N THR A 205 -10.68 -13.78 -9.23
CA THR A 205 -11.16 -14.97 -8.51
C THR A 205 -9.99 -15.84 -8.02
N LEU A 206 -8.92 -15.93 -8.79
CA LEU A 206 -7.78 -16.77 -8.47
C LEU A 206 -7.01 -16.25 -7.24
N MET A 207 -6.79 -14.93 -7.16
CA MET A 207 -6.04 -14.30 -6.07
C MET A 207 -6.61 -14.68 -4.70
N GLU A 208 -7.92 -14.56 -4.53
CA GLU A 208 -8.59 -14.90 -3.28
C GLU A 208 -8.48 -16.38 -2.95
N LYS A 209 -8.75 -17.26 -3.92
CA LYS A 209 -8.75 -18.71 -3.74
C LYS A 209 -7.37 -19.27 -3.43
N THR A 210 -6.32 -18.62 -3.93
CA THR A 210 -4.94 -19.11 -3.82
C THR A 210 -4.09 -18.27 -2.86
N ASN A 211 -4.70 -17.50 -1.97
CA ASN A 211 -3.97 -16.65 -1.02
C ASN A 211 -2.84 -15.80 -1.70
N SER A 212 -3.09 -15.37 -2.94
CA SER A 212 -2.13 -14.63 -3.76
C SER A 212 -2.58 -13.18 -3.93
N THR A 213 -1.65 -12.26 -3.97
CA THR A 213 -1.88 -10.81 -4.11
C THR A 213 -1.18 -10.29 -5.35
N LEU A 214 -1.84 -9.43 -6.12
CA LEU A 214 -1.23 -8.79 -7.28
C LEU A 214 -1.23 -7.26 -7.09
N CYS A 215 -0.04 -6.68 -7.02
CA CYS A 215 0.19 -5.24 -7.02
C CYS A 215 0.65 -4.80 -8.40
N VAL A 216 -0.18 -4.04 -9.12
CA VAL A 216 0.12 -3.53 -10.46
C VAL A 216 0.57 -2.09 -10.34
N LEU A 217 1.81 -1.82 -10.73
CA LEU A 217 2.32 -0.47 -10.86
C LEU A 217 1.98 0.07 -12.25
N ASN A 218 1.52 1.32 -12.30
CA ASN A 218 1.01 1.91 -13.53
C ASN A 218 1.39 3.39 -13.63
N GLN A 219 1.62 3.86 -14.84
CA GLN A 219 1.89 5.28 -15.07
C GLN A 219 0.56 6.05 -15.19
N THR A 220 0.63 7.38 -15.09
CA THR A 220 -0.50 8.27 -15.35
C THR A 220 -0.44 8.84 -16.75
N ARG A 221 -1.61 9.06 -17.33
CA ARG A 221 -1.81 9.88 -18.54
C ARG A 221 -2.87 10.94 -18.27
N LEU A 222 -2.77 12.03 -19.00
CA LEU A 222 -3.80 13.05 -18.99
C LEU A 222 -4.87 12.68 -20.04
N LYS A 223 -6.11 12.62 -19.63
CA LYS A 223 -7.24 12.47 -20.54
C LYS A 223 -7.50 13.81 -21.23
N ILE A 224 -7.32 13.85 -22.55
CA ILE A 224 -7.56 15.04 -23.37
C ILE A 224 -9.06 15.36 -23.38
N GLY A 225 -9.42 16.64 -23.31
CA GLY A 225 -10.80 17.11 -23.42
C GLY A 225 -11.62 17.03 -22.12
N VAL A 226 -11.02 16.79 -20.97
CA VAL A 226 -11.69 16.87 -19.68
C VAL A 226 -11.75 18.32 -19.23
N MET A 227 -12.93 18.94 -19.32
CA MET A 227 -13.15 20.32 -18.84
C MET A 227 -13.45 20.40 -17.34
N TYR A 228 -13.98 19.32 -16.73
CA TYR A 228 -14.32 19.24 -15.31
C TYR A 228 -13.87 17.91 -14.71
N GLY A 229 -13.44 17.93 -13.44
CA GLY A 229 -12.98 16.74 -12.72
C GLY A 229 -11.46 16.50 -12.83
N ASN A 230 -11.00 15.32 -12.41
CA ASN A 230 -9.58 14.97 -12.45
C ASN A 230 -9.21 14.36 -13.81
N PRO A 231 -8.38 15.04 -14.64
CA PRO A 231 -7.97 14.50 -15.93
C PRO A 231 -6.93 13.37 -15.83
N VAL A 232 -6.37 13.14 -14.64
CA VAL A 232 -5.32 12.13 -14.42
C VAL A 232 -5.92 10.74 -14.37
N ILE A 233 -5.54 9.88 -15.31
CA ILE A 233 -5.96 8.48 -15.39
C ILE A 233 -4.74 7.55 -15.38
N SER A 234 -4.93 6.30 -14.94
CA SER A 234 -3.92 5.27 -15.11
C SER A 234 -3.79 4.85 -16.57
N ALA A 235 -2.56 4.62 -17.03
CA ALA A 235 -2.24 4.45 -18.44
C ALA A 235 -2.45 3.04 -19.00
N GLY A 236 -2.07 2.00 -18.25
CA GLY A 236 -2.11 0.61 -18.71
C GLY A 236 -3.41 -0.11 -18.39
N GLY A 237 -3.70 -1.20 -19.14
CA GLY A 237 -4.79 -2.12 -18.85
C GLY A 237 -6.21 -1.67 -19.19
N GLY A 238 -6.39 -0.50 -19.81
CA GLY A 238 -7.70 0.06 -20.13
C GLY A 238 -8.57 0.27 -18.88
N GLU A 239 -9.89 0.12 -19.03
CA GLU A 239 -10.82 0.25 -17.89
C GLU A 239 -10.88 -1.01 -17.00
N SER A 240 -10.39 -2.16 -17.46
CA SER A 240 -10.56 -3.45 -16.78
C SER A 240 -9.88 -3.48 -15.40
N LEU A 241 -8.64 -3.01 -15.31
CA LEU A 241 -7.92 -2.96 -14.03
C LEU A 241 -8.66 -2.09 -13.00
N LYS A 242 -9.24 -0.97 -13.43
CA LYS A 242 -10.04 -0.10 -12.56
C LYS A 242 -11.26 -0.81 -11.98
N PHE A 243 -11.86 -1.74 -12.73
CA PHE A 243 -13.00 -2.53 -12.26
C PHE A 243 -12.58 -3.65 -11.32
N TYR A 244 -11.52 -4.40 -11.65
CA TYR A 244 -11.11 -5.60 -10.89
C TYR A 244 -10.26 -5.28 -9.67
N ALA A 245 -9.46 -4.22 -9.67
CA ALA A 245 -8.72 -3.81 -8.48
C ALA A 245 -9.65 -3.54 -7.30
N SER A 246 -9.36 -4.15 -6.16
CA SER A 246 -10.06 -3.93 -4.89
C SER A 246 -9.60 -2.66 -4.20
N LEU A 247 -8.32 -2.33 -4.34
CA LEU A 247 -7.70 -1.09 -3.88
C LEU A 247 -7.04 -0.39 -5.07
N ARG A 248 -7.23 0.92 -5.18
CA ARG A 248 -6.53 1.77 -6.14
C ARG A 248 -5.94 2.97 -5.42
N VAL A 249 -4.64 3.11 -5.53
CA VAL A 249 -3.86 4.17 -4.87
C VAL A 249 -3.22 5.06 -5.91
N CYS A 250 -3.43 6.36 -5.77
CA CYS A 250 -2.76 7.39 -6.56
C CYS A 250 -1.68 8.04 -5.71
N THR A 251 -0.43 8.00 -6.17
CA THR A 251 0.69 8.71 -5.56
C THR A 251 1.04 9.96 -6.35
N SER A 252 1.30 11.06 -5.66
CA SER A 252 1.71 12.33 -6.27
C SER A 252 2.76 13.03 -5.43
N VAL A 253 3.73 13.65 -6.09
CA VAL A 253 4.76 14.45 -5.43
C VAL A 253 4.16 15.77 -5.02
N GLN A 254 4.29 16.13 -3.73
CA GLN A 254 3.87 17.41 -3.19
C GLN A 254 4.99 18.44 -3.25
N LYS A 255 6.18 18.07 -2.80
CA LYS A 255 7.39 18.91 -2.84
C LYS A 255 8.65 18.07 -2.77
N LYS A 256 9.77 18.62 -3.19
CA LYS A 256 11.10 18.05 -2.96
C LYS A 256 11.54 18.33 -1.52
N ILE A 257 12.30 17.42 -0.94
CA ILE A 257 13.01 17.61 0.32
C ILE A 257 14.43 18.00 -0.07
N GLU A 258 14.85 19.20 0.31
CA GLU A 258 16.15 19.76 -0.09
C GLU A 258 17.06 19.89 1.13
N ASN A 259 18.32 19.57 0.95
CA ASN A 259 19.37 19.93 1.89
C ASN A 259 19.66 21.42 1.76
N LYS A 260 19.33 22.20 2.76
CA LYS A 260 19.51 23.66 2.75
C LYS A 260 20.98 24.10 2.61
N LYS A 261 21.93 23.28 3.10
CA LYS A 261 23.37 23.58 3.02
C LYS A 261 23.94 23.30 1.62
N LEU A 262 23.47 22.23 0.96
CA LEU A 262 23.99 21.77 -0.32
C LEU A 262 23.16 22.21 -1.53
N GLY A 263 21.93 22.67 -1.33
CA GLY A 263 20.99 23.01 -2.40
C GLY A 263 20.56 21.82 -3.26
N THR A 264 20.77 20.59 -2.78
CA THR A 264 20.46 19.35 -3.51
C THR A 264 19.20 18.69 -2.97
N ALA A 265 18.41 18.08 -3.87
CA ALA A 265 17.27 17.29 -3.46
C ALA A 265 17.73 15.97 -2.81
N GLN A 266 17.26 15.71 -1.60
CA GLN A 266 17.53 14.48 -0.84
C GLN A 266 16.36 13.49 -0.88
N GLY A 267 15.18 13.97 -1.25
CA GLY A 267 13.98 13.15 -1.24
C GLY A 267 12.76 13.91 -1.75
N ILE A 268 11.61 13.30 -1.55
CA ILE A 268 10.30 13.86 -1.90
C ILE A 268 9.28 13.66 -0.79
N ASN A 269 8.38 14.63 -0.64
CA ASN A 269 7.14 14.44 0.09
C ASN A 269 6.06 13.98 -0.87
N LEU A 270 5.36 12.94 -0.51
CA LEU A 270 4.30 12.33 -1.29
C LEU A 270 2.94 12.54 -0.65
N LYS A 271 1.94 12.69 -1.50
CA LYS A 271 0.54 12.50 -1.17
C LYS A 271 0.09 11.16 -1.73
N VAL A 272 -0.49 10.36 -0.87
CA VAL A 272 -1.08 9.06 -1.19
C VAL A 272 -2.60 9.17 -1.07
N ARG A 273 -3.33 8.84 -2.12
CA ARG A 273 -4.79 8.86 -2.14
C ARG A 273 -5.36 7.51 -2.48
N ASN A 274 -6.20 7.01 -1.62
CA ASN A 274 -7.04 5.87 -1.88
C ASN A 274 -8.26 6.32 -2.72
N VAL A 275 -8.24 6.04 -4.01
CA VAL A 275 -9.29 6.49 -4.96
C VAL A 275 -10.39 5.46 -5.17
N LYS A 276 -10.15 4.22 -4.77
CA LYS A 276 -11.13 3.12 -4.74
C LYS A 276 -10.69 2.13 -3.68
N ASN A 277 -11.63 1.73 -2.84
CA ASN A 277 -11.40 0.69 -1.84
C ASN A 277 -12.66 -0.15 -1.65
N ARG A 278 -12.51 -1.46 -1.64
CA ARG A 278 -13.55 -2.44 -1.32
C ARG A 278 -13.35 -3.11 0.05
N CYS A 279 -12.24 -2.79 0.72
CA CYS A 279 -11.86 -3.41 1.99
C CYS A 279 -12.09 -2.47 3.18
N THR A 280 -12.06 -1.15 2.93
CA THR A 280 -12.34 -0.10 3.92
C THR A 280 -12.98 1.12 3.25
N ALA A 281 -13.16 2.21 3.99
CA ALA A 281 -13.69 3.46 3.45
C ALA A 281 -12.82 3.97 2.29
N PRO A 282 -13.42 4.36 1.16
CA PRO A 282 -12.70 5.02 0.08
C PRO A 282 -12.31 6.46 0.46
N PHE A 283 -11.38 7.05 -0.31
CA PHE A 283 -10.93 8.44 -0.22
C PHE A 283 -10.16 8.80 1.07
N LEU A 284 -9.61 7.81 1.78
CA LEU A 284 -8.62 8.06 2.80
C LEU A 284 -7.32 8.56 2.13
N GLU A 285 -6.65 9.51 2.77
CA GLU A 285 -5.46 10.14 2.23
C GLU A 285 -4.35 10.22 3.28
N ALA A 286 -3.10 10.00 2.87
CA ALA A 286 -1.91 10.31 3.64
C ALA A 286 -1.14 11.41 2.92
N GLU A 287 -0.82 12.49 3.64
CA GLU A 287 -0.07 13.63 3.11
C GLU A 287 1.26 13.77 3.84
N GLY A 288 2.31 14.20 3.12
CA GLY A 288 3.63 14.40 3.71
C GLY A 288 4.37 13.11 4.00
N VAL A 289 4.06 12.03 3.29
CA VAL A 289 4.85 10.79 3.35
C VAL A 289 6.21 11.05 2.73
N GLN A 290 7.28 10.93 3.53
CA GLN A 290 8.64 11.28 3.13
C GLN A 290 9.36 10.06 2.57
N LEU A 291 9.93 10.23 1.39
CA LEU A 291 10.81 9.27 0.75
C LEU A 291 12.17 9.93 0.49
N PHE A 292 13.20 9.43 1.13
CA PHE A 292 14.58 9.88 0.99
C PHE A 292 15.34 8.96 0.02
N TRP A 293 16.22 9.57 -0.81
CA TRP A 293 17.00 8.81 -1.81
C TRP A 293 18.02 7.88 -1.17
N LYS A 294 18.52 8.22 0.00
CA LYS A 294 19.55 7.46 0.70
C LYS A 294 18.99 6.45 1.69
N ASP A 295 17.96 6.85 2.41
CA ASP A 295 17.50 6.13 3.60
C ASP A 295 16.11 5.47 3.43
N GLY A 296 15.45 5.74 2.30
CA GLY A 296 14.14 5.18 2.02
C GLY A 296 12.99 5.95 2.66
N VAL A 297 11.90 5.27 2.97
CA VAL A 297 10.70 5.89 3.53
C VAL A 297 10.86 6.13 5.04
N ASN A 298 10.44 7.32 5.50
CA ASN A 298 10.25 7.55 6.93
C ASN A 298 8.92 6.93 7.38
N PRO A 299 8.94 5.87 8.24
CA PRO A 299 7.75 5.10 8.60
C PRO A 299 6.70 5.90 9.39
N LEU A 300 7.10 6.99 10.05
CA LEU A 300 6.23 7.84 10.86
C LEU A 300 5.79 9.12 10.14
N SER A 301 6.33 9.39 8.94
CA SER A 301 5.97 10.58 8.18
C SER A 301 4.50 10.55 7.71
N GLY A 302 3.87 11.73 7.62
CA GLY A 302 2.47 11.84 7.25
C GLY A 302 1.47 11.48 8.37
N LEU A 303 1.95 11.05 9.52
CA LEU A 303 1.14 10.46 10.58
C LEU A 303 0.21 11.47 11.25
N LEU A 304 0.66 12.71 11.45
CA LEU A 304 -0.15 13.74 12.11
C LEU A 304 -1.48 13.97 11.37
N THR A 305 -1.43 14.14 10.06
CA THR A 305 -2.65 14.35 9.24
C THR A 305 -3.55 13.13 9.26
N ALA A 306 -2.97 11.92 9.17
CA ALA A 306 -3.74 10.67 9.22
C ALA A 306 -4.44 10.48 10.57
N LEU A 307 -3.79 10.81 11.68
CA LEU A 307 -4.37 10.72 13.03
C LEU A 307 -5.47 11.76 13.25
N ILE A 308 -5.36 12.96 12.69
CA ILE A 308 -6.43 13.95 12.70
C ILE A 308 -7.63 13.43 11.89
N GLN A 309 -7.40 12.92 10.68
CA GLN A 309 -8.46 12.41 9.80
C GLN A 309 -9.16 11.18 10.39
N SER A 310 -8.41 10.31 11.08
CA SER A 310 -8.96 9.14 11.77
C SER A 310 -9.76 9.51 13.04
N GLY A 311 -9.71 10.78 13.47
CA GLY A 311 -10.39 11.25 14.68
C GLY A 311 -9.73 10.82 15.99
N ARG A 312 -8.51 10.28 15.95
CA ARG A 312 -7.79 9.81 17.15
C ARG A 312 -7.17 10.93 17.95
N ILE A 313 -6.87 12.04 17.31
CA ILE A 313 -6.37 13.26 17.94
C ILE A 313 -7.21 14.47 17.52
N GLU A 314 -7.20 15.50 18.37
CA GLU A 314 -7.79 16.79 18.05
C GLU A 314 -6.84 17.93 18.36
N LYS A 315 -7.02 19.03 17.64
CA LYS A 315 -6.21 20.23 17.85
C LYS A 315 -6.67 20.95 19.12
N SER A 316 -5.80 21.07 20.11
CA SER A 316 -6.07 21.73 21.38
C SER A 316 -5.51 23.17 21.46
N GLY A 317 -4.69 23.60 20.49
CA GLY A 317 -4.09 24.93 20.42
C GLY A 317 -3.23 25.13 19.19
N GLN A 318 -2.46 26.21 19.13
CA GLN A 318 -1.52 26.45 18.02
C GLN A 318 -0.35 25.45 18.13
N GLY A 319 -0.31 24.47 17.21
CA GLY A 319 0.71 23.41 17.22
C GLY A 319 0.55 22.40 18.36
N SER A 320 -0.53 22.46 19.14
CA SER A 320 -0.82 21.53 20.23
C SER A 320 -1.97 20.62 19.87
N TYR A 321 -1.88 19.36 20.24
CA TYR A 321 -2.85 18.31 20.00
C TYR A 321 -3.10 17.49 21.26
N SER A 322 -4.31 16.94 21.39
CA SER A 322 -4.69 16.01 22.44
C SER A 322 -5.16 14.68 21.87
N VAL A 323 -4.82 13.60 22.53
CA VAL A 323 -5.29 12.25 22.18
C VAL A 323 -6.71 12.06 22.68
N LYS A 324 -7.58 11.50 21.85
CA LYS A 324 -8.99 11.24 22.19
C LYS A 324 -9.18 9.84 22.78
N GLU A 325 -10.23 9.69 23.55
CA GLU A 325 -10.67 8.35 23.97
C GLU A 325 -11.22 7.56 22.76
N PRO A 326 -11.04 6.23 22.70
CA PRO A 326 -10.45 5.37 23.75
C PRO A 326 -8.91 5.26 23.71
N TRP A 327 -8.23 5.90 22.78
CA TRP A 327 -6.77 5.75 22.57
C TRP A 327 -5.93 6.38 23.70
N ALA A 328 -6.47 7.37 24.38
CA ALA A 328 -5.80 7.99 25.54
C ALA A 328 -5.76 7.09 26.78
N GLY A 329 -6.60 6.04 26.86
CA GLY A 329 -6.62 5.09 27.96
C GLY A 329 -6.94 5.73 29.32
N GLY A 330 -7.76 6.77 29.36
CA GLY A 330 -8.09 7.52 30.57
C GLY A 330 -7.05 8.58 30.98
N GLN A 331 -6.03 8.85 30.15
CA GLN A 331 -4.97 9.84 30.42
C GLN A 331 -5.20 11.12 29.60
N ASP A 332 -4.84 12.29 30.17
CA ASP A 332 -4.81 13.55 29.42
C ASP A 332 -3.46 13.69 28.69
N ILE A 333 -3.36 13.03 27.49
CA ILE A 333 -2.14 13.03 26.69
C ILE A 333 -2.18 14.21 25.72
N LYS A 334 -1.28 15.17 25.93
CA LYS A 334 -1.07 16.34 25.05
C LYS A 334 0.34 16.37 24.52
N PHE A 335 0.49 16.77 23.25
CA PHE A 335 1.80 16.89 22.60
C PHE A 335 1.82 18.07 21.63
N ARG A 336 3.03 18.47 21.23
CA ARG A 336 3.24 19.46 20.21
C ARG A 336 3.72 18.80 18.92
N ALA A 337 3.21 19.26 17.80
CA ALA A 337 3.66 18.81 16.49
C ALA A 337 3.59 19.94 15.45
N SER A 338 4.48 19.92 14.49
CA SER A 338 4.53 20.87 13.39
C SER A 338 3.73 20.35 12.18
N LYS A 339 2.71 21.10 11.76
CA LYS A 339 2.02 20.81 10.50
C LYS A 339 2.94 20.80 9.28
N ALA A 340 4.04 21.56 9.34
CA ALA A 340 4.98 21.66 8.22
C ALA A 340 5.78 20.35 8.03
N ARG A 341 6.10 19.66 9.13
CA ARG A 341 6.77 18.35 9.10
C ARG A 341 5.78 17.22 8.91
N ASN A 342 4.56 17.36 9.40
CA ASN A 342 3.48 16.34 9.39
C ASN A 342 3.90 15.00 10.03
N ASP A 343 4.74 15.07 11.05
CA ASP A 343 5.24 13.97 11.84
C ASP A 343 4.90 14.15 13.33
N ILE A 344 5.03 13.09 14.09
CA ILE A 344 4.87 13.06 15.54
C ILE A 344 6.16 12.49 16.11
N ASP A 345 6.62 13.12 17.19
CA ASP A 345 7.76 12.63 17.96
C ASP A 345 7.54 11.16 18.38
N PRO A 346 8.49 10.25 18.08
CA PRO A 346 8.41 8.86 18.48
C PRO A 346 8.13 8.66 19.98
N GLU A 347 8.69 9.49 20.86
CA GLU A 347 8.44 9.43 22.30
C GLU A 347 6.96 9.63 22.66
N THR A 348 6.24 10.44 21.91
CA THR A 348 4.79 10.60 22.09
C THR A 348 4.06 9.30 21.72
N LEU A 349 4.49 8.62 20.66
CA LEU A 349 3.90 7.36 20.21
C LEU A 349 4.25 6.21 21.18
N TYR A 350 5.45 6.19 21.74
CA TYR A 350 5.86 5.20 22.75
C TYR A 350 5.02 5.30 24.02
N LYS A 351 4.63 6.51 24.42
CA LYS A 351 3.71 6.72 25.56
C LYS A 351 2.26 6.33 25.25
N CYS A 352 1.88 6.27 24.00
CA CYS A 352 0.53 5.93 23.56
C CYS A 352 0.53 5.04 22.31
N PRO A 353 1.02 3.78 22.40
CA PRO A 353 1.13 2.88 21.24
C PRO A 353 -0.21 2.61 20.55
N ALA A 354 -1.29 2.54 21.32
CA ALA A 354 -2.65 2.35 20.80
C ALA A 354 -3.08 3.42 19.79
N LEU A 355 -2.43 4.60 19.79
CA LEU A 355 -2.68 5.66 18.85
C LEU A 355 -2.43 5.24 17.40
N VAL A 356 -1.51 4.31 17.19
CA VAL A 356 -1.15 3.73 15.88
C VAL A 356 -1.47 2.24 15.77
N ASP A 357 -2.40 1.74 16.57
CA ASP A 357 -2.82 0.32 16.61
C ASP A 357 -1.71 -0.64 17.08
N ALA A 358 -0.65 -0.16 17.69
CA ALA A 358 0.38 -1.00 18.32
C ALA A 358 -0.13 -1.54 19.67
N LYS A 359 0.23 -2.77 20.02
CA LYS A 359 -0.16 -3.42 21.28
C LYS A 359 0.58 -2.82 22.46
N ASP A 360 1.86 -2.52 22.25
CA ASP A 360 2.76 -1.97 23.26
C ASP A 360 3.89 -1.17 22.60
N GLU A 361 4.73 -0.56 23.44
CA GLU A 361 5.90 0.21 23.00
C GLU A 361 6.91 -0.65 22.24
N GLN A 362 7.11 -1.92 22.64
CA GLN A 362 8.10 -2.78 22.03
C GLN A 362 7.71 -3.12 20.58
N GLU A 363 6.45 -3.43 20.31
CA GLU A 363 5.95 -3.68 18.94
C GLU A 363 6.20 -2.46 18.03
N LEU A 364 6.02 -1.24 18.56
CA LEU A 364 6.29 -0.02 17.79
C LEU A 364 7.79 0.21 17.57
N ARG A 365 8.64 -0.08 18.56
CA ARG A 365 10.11 -0.02 18.40
C ARG A 365 10.61 -1.03 17.40
N ASP A 366 10.10 -2.25 17.44
CA ASP A 366 10.41 -3.30 16.46
C ASP A 366 9.98 -2.89 15.03
N TYR A 367 8.81 -2.29 14.88
CA TYR A 367 8.35 -1.75 13.62
C TYR A 367 9.30 -0.66 13.08
N ILE A 368 9.66 0.30 13.93
CA ILE A 368 10.60 1.37 13.56
C ILE A 368 11.97 0.80 13.21
N SER A 369 12.46 -0.20 13.94
CA SER A 369 13.72 -0.89 13.62
C SER A 369 13.68 -1.60 12.28
N ILE A 370 12.57 -2.24 11.95
CA ILE A 370 12.37 -2.92 10.67
C ILE A 370 12.27 -1.91 9.52
N PHE A 371 11.52 -0.83 9.65
CA PHE A 371 11.20 0.08 8.55
C PHE A 371 11.89 1.46 8.64
N GLY A 372 12.64 1.76 9.71
CA GLY A 372 12.96 3.12 10.14
C GLY A 372 14.39 3.61 9.92
N SER A 373 15.13 3.10 8.93
CA SER A 373 16.50 3.60 8.66
C SER A 373 16.59 5.12 8.43
N ALA A 374 15.50 5.78 8.05
CA ALA A 374 15.43 7.21 7.80
C ALA A 374 15.27 8.08 9.06
N ILE A 375 14.90 7.50 10.21
CA ILE A 375 14.65 8.28 11.46
C ILE A 375 15.97 8.64 12.14
N THR A 376 16.92 7.71 12.18
CA THR A 376 18.20 7.86 12.87
C THR A 376 19.11 8.96 12.32
N GLN A 377 18.95 9.35 11.07
CA GLN A 377 19.80 10.38 10.46
C GLN A 377 19.24 11.80 10.61
N SER A 378 17.92 11.98 10.65
CA SER A 378 17.34 13.29 10.93
C SER A 378 17.59 13.76 12.37
N GLU A 379 17.67 12.83 13.32
CA GLU A 379 18.02 13.12 14.73
C GLU A 379 19.51 13.46 14.89
N ASN A 380 20.39 12.79 14.14
CA ASN A 380 21.83 13.09 14.19
C ASN A 380 22.16 14.46 13.52
N GLU A 381 21.49 14.80 12.43
CA GLU A 381 21.67 16.10 11.79
C GLU A 381 21.11 17.27 12.64
N GLU A 382 20.01 17.06 13.38
CA GLU A 382 19.49 18.06 14.33
C GLU A 382 20.38 18.20 15.59
N ASN A 383 20.95 17.12 16.10
CA ASN A 383 21.88 17.16 17.22
C ASN A 383 23.20 17.84 16.83
N GLU A 384 23.74 17.57 15.63
CA GLU A 384 24.90 18.31 15.10
C GLU A 384 24.60 19.80 14.85
N GLU A 385 23.35 20.17 14.48
CA GLU A 385 22.96 21.59 14.35
C GLU A 385 22.81 22.28 15.70
N ILE A 386 22.41 21.56 16.74
CA ILE A 386 22.31 22.08 18.13
C ILE A 386 23.71 22.26 18.71
N GLU A 387 24.58 21.24 18.61
CA GLU A 387 25.98 21.33 19.08
C GLU A 387 26.80 22.40 18.32
N ALA A 388 26.56 22.57 17.01
CA ALA A 388 27.22 23.63 16.22
C ALA A 388 26.74 25.04 16.60
N LYS A 389 25.53 25.21 17.12
CA LYS A 389 25.03 26.49 17.61
C LYS A 389 25.48 26.82 19.02
N ASP A 390 25.59 25.81 19.87
CA ASP A 390 26.10 25.98 21.23
C ASP A 390 27.64 26.18 21.25
N GLY A 391 28.36 25.63 20.25
CA GLY A 391 29.81 25.84 20.09
C GLY A 391 30.24 27.19 19.49
N MET A 392 29.31 28.04 19.02
CA MET A 392 29.62 29.39 18.46
C MET A 392 29.35 30.54 19.44
N GLY A 393 29.09 30.24 20.69
CA GLY A 393 28.72 31.28 21.66
C GLY A 393 29.75 31.51 22.76
N ASP A 394 31.05 31.66 22.47
CA ASP A 394 32.00 32.22 23.44
C ASP A 394 33.38 32.57 22.85
N ASP A 395 33.44 33.36 21.79
CA ASP A 395 34.71 34.00 21.36
C ASP A 395 34.46 35.39 20.76
N TYR A 396 33.92 36.31 21.55
CA TYR A 396 34.11 37.76 21.35
C TYR A 396 34.06 38.48 22.70
N GLU A 397 35.19 38.56 23.43
CA GLU A 397 35.60 39.68 24.26
C GLU A 397 36.90 40.26 23.75
#